data_53d0d26e694d8a5275fc6ac8202e4ede
#
_entry.id   53d0d26e694d8a5275fc6ac8202e4ede
#
_cell.length_a   1.000
_cell.length_b   1.000
_cell.length_c   1.000
_cell.angle_alpha   90.00
_cell.angle_beta   90.00
_cell.angle_gamma   90.00
#
_symmetry.space_group_name_H-M   'P 1'
#
loop_
_entity.id
_entity.type
_entity.pdbx_description
1 polymer ?
#
loop_
_entity_poly.entity_id
_entity_poly.type
_entity_poly.pdbx_seq_one_letter_code
_entity_poly.pdbx_strand_id
1 'polypeptide(L)'
;MKNKETRICKRRGELPKIEVVDLFCGIGGLSYGMKSEGCKILAGFDIDWTCQYAYETNNDAKFIYKDIREVTASDITPLYSKKSIKVLAGCAPCQPFSSYAFKKKEKDPAKYDLLYEFGRLVEEVLPDVVTMENVLQILNFKEKPVLQDFIDKLSFLGYSVDVNQVYCPDYGIPQTRKRLVLLASRKGEIKLIPSTHDKEHYVTVRETIGNLPPIAAGEIDPNDPLHRTTALTQINMQRIKATPYGGSWHDWPEELVLKCHKRKEGKTYGSVYGRMEWDKPSPTMTTQCTGLGNGRFGHPEQDRAISIREAALLQTFPISYKFFPNEESVSITKASRYIGNAVPPKLGEVIGLSIINNVTKVQNEKV
;
A
#
# COMPACT_ATOMS: atom_id res chain seq x y z
N MET A 1 -50.67 -18.01 -24.29
CA MET A 1 -49.30 -18.34 -24.74
C MET A 1 -48.36 -18.22 -23.55
N LYS A 2 -47.87 -19.34 -23.02
CA LYS A 2 -47.06 -19.39 -21.79
C LYS A 2 -45.59 -19.22 -22.19
N ASN A 3 -44.97 -18.13 -21.71
CA ASN A 3 -43.52 -17.91 -21.82
C ASN A 3 -42.78 -18.96 -20.99
N LYS A 4 -42.03 -19.81 -21.69
CA LYS A 4 -41.02 -20.67 -21.08
C LYS A 4 -39.79 -19.84 -20.78
N GLU A 5 -39.66 -19.32 -19.55
CA GLU A 5 -38.37 -18.87 -19.05
C GLU A 5 -37.48 -20.10 -18.85
N THR A 6 -36.48 -20.20 -19.70
CA THR A 6 -35.44 -21.23 -19.62
C THR A 6 -34.55 -20.90 -18.46
N ARG A 7 -34.77 -21.56 -17.32
CA ARG A 7 -33.84 -21.57 -16.18
C ARG A 7 -32.54 -22.21 -16.62
N ILE A 8 -31.57 -21.38 -17.00
CA ILE A 8 -30.17 -21.81 -17.06
C ILE A 8 -29.65 -21.79 -15.62
N CYS A 9 -29.87 -22.89 -14.92
CA CYS A 9 -29.23 -23.17 -13.64
C CYS A 9 -27.80 -23.57 -13.94
N LYS A 10 -26.90 -22.55 -14.14
CA LYS A 10 -25.46 -22.79 -14.13
C LYS A 10 -25.13 -23.29 -12.72
N ARG A 11 -24.73 -24.55 -12.58
CA ARG A 11 -24.00 -25.05 -11.40
C ARG A 11 -22.78 -24.15 -11.24
N ARG A 12 -22.85 -23.16 -10.31
CA ARG A 12 -21.67 -22.48 -9.81
C ARG A 12 -20.91 -23.56 -9.04
N GLY A 13 -19.87 -24.14 -9.66
CA GLY A 13 -18.87 -24.88 -8.90
C GLY A 13 -18.39 -24.00 -7.76
N GLU A 14 -18.20 -24.56 -6.58
CA GLU A 14 -17.62 -23.82 -5.45
C GLU A 14 -16.32 -23.19 -5.94
N LEU A 15 -16.18 -21.88 -5.74
CA LEU A 15 -14.92 -21.17 -6.04
C LEU A 15 -13.78 -21.83 -5.27
N PRO A 16 -12.61 -22.02 -5.90
CA PRO A 16 -11.50 -22.64 -5.22
C PRO A 16 -11.13 -21.81 -4.00
N LYS A 17 -10.88 -22.48 -2.89
CA LYS A 17 -10.40 -21.84 -1.68
C LYS A 17 -8.99 -21.30 -1.93
N ILE A 18 -8.83 -19.99 -1.92
CA ILE A 18 -7.55 -19.31 -2.08
C ILE A 18 -7.02 -18.98 -0.70
N GLU A 19 -5.86 -19.51 -0.37
CA GLU A 19 -5.20 -19.29 0.92
C GLU A 19 -3.90 -18.52 0.73
N VAL A 20 -3.70 -17.47 1.53
CA VAL A 20 -2.61 -16.50 1.39
C VAL A 20 -1.74 -16.50 2.64
N VAL A 21 -0.43 -16.55 2.43
CA VAL A 21 0.59 -16.17 3.41
C VAL A 21 1.27 -14.90 2.90
N ASP A 22 1.38 -13.89 3.78
CA ASP A 22 1.89 -12.55 3.44
C ASP A 22 3.26 -12.32 4.11
N LEU A 23 4.29 -12.10 3.31
CA LEU A 23 5.65 -11.81 3.77
C LEU A 23 5.87 -10.30 3.79
N PHE A 24 6.57 -9.80 4.79
CA PHE A 24 6.74 -8.36 5.03
C PHE A 24 5.39 -7.65 5.20
N CYS A 25 4.49 -8.27 5.93
CA CYS A 25 3.07 -7.95 5.95
C CYS A 25 2.74 -6.59 6.61
N GLY A 26 3.64 -6.04 7.44
CA GLY A 26 3.40 -4.81 8.19
C GLY A 26 2.07 -4.83 8.93
N ILE A 27 1.30 -3.76 8.82
CA ILE A 27 -0.05 -3.68 9.41
C ILE A 27 -1.14 -4.41 8.59
N GLY A 28 -0.79 -5.05 7.45
CA GLY A 28 -1.70 -5.93 6.71
C GLY A 28 -2.60 -5.26 5.67
N GLY A 29 -2.20 -4.14 5.07
CA GLY A 29 -3.02 -3.49 4.03
C GLY A 29 -3.23 -4.35 2.79
N LEU A 30 -2.19 -5.05 2.30
CA LEU A 30 -2.29 -6.01 1.20
C LEU A 30 -3.23 -7.17 1.57
N SER A 31 -2.98 -7.80 2.71
CA SER A 31 -3.80 -8.89 3.24
C SER A 31 -5.26 -8.50 3.38
N TYR A 32 -5.54 -7.29 3.91
CA TYR A 32 -6.90 -6.78 4.08
C TYR A 32 -7.65 -6.67 2.76
N GLY A 33 -7.02 -6.10 1.74
CA GLY A 33 -7.61 -5.98 0.42
C GLY A 33 -7.86 -7.34 -0.24
N MET A 34 -6.92 -8.27 -0.15
CA MET A 34 -7.13 -9.64 -0.66
C MET A 34 -8.25 -10.38 0.11
N LYS A 35 -8.34 -10.18 1.43
CA LYS A 35 -9.41 -10.75 2.28
C LYS A 35 -10.78 -10.23 1.87
N SER A 36 -10.92 -8.93 1.59
CA SER A 36 -12.21 -8.33 1.18
C SER A 36 -12.75 -8.92 -0.12
N GLU A 37 -11.89 -9.45 -0.99
CA GLU A 37 -12.27 -10.16 -2.21
C GLU A 37 -12.50 -11.67 -2.01
N GLY A 38 -12.40 -12.17 -0.79
CA GLY A 38 -12.70 -13.57 -0.45
C GLY A 38 -11.48 -14.49 -0.36
N CYS A 39 -10.26 -13.97 -0.45
CA CYS A 39 -9.07 -14.77 -0.12
C CYS A 39 -9.01 -15.01 1.39
N LYS A 40 -8.63 -16.21 1.79
CA LYS A 40 -8.39 -16.54 3.20
C LYS A 40 -6.94 -16.24 3.57
N ILE A 41 -6.73 -15.24 4.41
CA ILE A 41 -5.40 -14.96 4.94
C ILE A 41 -5.10 -15.94 6.08
N LEU A 42 -3.93 -16.57 6.05
CA LEU A 42 -3.51 -17.57 7.03
C LEU A 42 -2.57 -16.99 8.07
N ALA A 43 -1.54 -16.30 7.60
CA ALA A 43 -0.56 -15.63 8.43
C ALA A 43 0.17 -14.52 7.69
N GLY A 44 0.73 -13.59 8.44
CA GLY A 44 1.69 -12.59 7.97
C GLY A 44 3.00 -12.69 8.75
N PHE A 45 4.11 -12.56 8.05
CA PHE A 45 5.45 -12.55 8.63
C PHE A 45 6.03 -11.12 8.54
N ASP A 46 6.53 -10.61 9.65
CA ASP A 46 7.23 -9.33 9.69
C ASP A 46 8.22 -9.27 10.86
N ILE A 47 9.22 -8.41 10.75
CA ILE A 47 10.20 -8.12 11.80
C ILE A 47 9.77 -6.97 12.72
N ASP A 48 8.75 -6.20 12.36
CA ASP A 48 8.19 -5.14 13.20
C ASP A 48 7.02 -5.68 14.03
N TRP A 49 7.34 -6.25 15.19
CA TRP A 49 6.33 -6.80 16.12
C TRP A 49 5.23 -5.80 16.48
N THR A 50 5.49 -4.49 16.34
CA THR A 50 4.51 -3.46 16.68
C THR A 50 3.34 -3.39 15.70
N CYS A 51 3.41 -4.11 14.57
CA CYS A 51 2.34 -4.25 13.60
C CYS A 51 1.31 -5.35 13.97
N GLN A 52 1.66 -6.24 14.92
CA GLN A 52 0.88 -7.44 15.26
C GLN A 52 -0.59 -7.13 15.53
N TYR A 53 -0.89 -6.18 16.42
CA TYR A 53 -2.28 -5.85 16.76
C TYR A 53 -3.11 -5.47 15.53
N ALA A 54 -2.60 -4.54 14.71
CA ALA A 54 -3.31 -4.09 13.52
C ALA A 54 -3.48 -5.23 12.52
N TYR A 55 -2.45 -6.05 12.32
CA TYR A 55 -2.50 -7.19 11.42
C TYR A 55 -3.57 -8.21 11.84
N GLU A 56 -3.47 -8.73 13.06
CA GLU A 56 -4.34 -9.79 13.55
C GLU A 56 -5.80 -9.35 13.66
N THR A 57 -6.03 -8.13 14.19
CA THR A 57 -7.40 -7.60 14.41
C THR A 57 -8.17 -7.41 13.12
N ASN A 58 -7.49 -7.01 12.02
CA ASN A 58 -8.18 -6.68 10.78
C ASN A 58 -8.21 -7.84 9.77
N ASN A 59 -7.28 -8.79 9.86
CA ASN A 59 -7.13 -9.83 8.84
C ASN A 59 -7.63 -11.21 9.28
N ASP A 60 -8.05 -11.40 10.53
CA ASP A 60 -8.42 -12.71 11.12
C ASP A 60 -7.32 -13.77 10.89
N ALA A 61 -6.06 -13.38 10.97
CA ALA A 61 -4.90 -14.17 10.63
C ALA A 61 -3.78 -13.97 11.66
N LYS A 62 -2.90 -14.96 11.82
CA LYS A 62 -1.77 -14.87 12.74
C LYS A 62 -0.71 -13.91 12.25
N PHE A 63 -0.17 -13.09 13.14
CA PHE A 63 1.08 -12.38 12.92
C PHE A 63 2.24 -13.24 13.46
N ILE A 64 3.26 -13.47 12.64
CA ILE A 64 4.43 -14.24 13.02
C ILE A 64 5.64 -13.29 13.01
N TYR A 65 6.11 -12.93 14.21
CA TYR A 65 7.30 -12.13 14.40
C TYR A 65 8.53 -12.96 14.08
N LYS A 66 9.08 -12.81 12.88
CA LYS A 66 10.28 -13.54 12.44
C LYS A 66 11.00 -12.80 11.32
N ASP A 67 12.33 -12.80 11.36
CA ASP A 67 13.13 -12.30 10.24
C ASP A 67 12.95 -13.24 9.04
N ILE A 68 12.71 -12.69 7.86
CA ILE A 68 12.49 -13.48 6.64
C ILE A 68 13.69 -14.39 6.30
N ARG A 69 14.89 -14.01 6.71
CA ARG A 69 16.12 -14.80 6.53
C ARG A 69 16.11 -16.09 7.35
N GLU A 70 15.33 -16.13 8.42
CA GLU A 70 15.16 -17.29 9.30
C GLU A 70 13.90 -18.11 8.97
N VAL A 71 12.99 -17.56 8.14
CA VAL A 71 11.79 -18.27 7.70
C VAL A 71 12.16 -19.37 6.74
N THR A 72 11.53 -20.54 6.90
CA THR A 72 11.74 -21.74 6.07
C THR A 72 10.42 -22.26 5.53
N ALA A 73 10.47 -23.20 4.57
CA ALA A 73 9.26 -23.87 4.08
C ALA A 73 8.47 -24.58 5.18
N SER A 74 9.13 -25.05 6.25
CA SER A 74 8.45 -25.67 7.39
C SER A 74 7.63 -24.70 8.23
N ASP A 75 7.89 -23.41 8.18
CA ASP A 75 7.07 -22.39 8.82
C ASP A 75 5.80 -22.05 8.00
N ILE A 76 5.88 -22.19 6.65
CA ILE A 76 4.85 -21.74 5.71
C ILE A 76 3.96 -22.88 5.22
N THR A 77 4.55 -23.98 4.75
CA THR A 77 3.83 -25.06 4.07
C THR A 77 2.72 -25.68 4.92
N PRO A 78 2.90 -25.91 6.23
CA PRO A 78 1.85 -26.48 7.08
C PRO A 78 0.63 -25.59 7.30
N LEU A 79 0.74 -24.29 7.00
CA LEU A 79 -0.37 -23.34 7.13
C LEU A 79 -1.44 -23.60 6.05
N TYR A 80 -1.01 -24.01 4.85
CA TYR A 80 -1.91 -24.25 3.72
C TYR A 80 -2.68 -25.58 3.85
N SER A 81 -3.95 -25.55 3.48
CA SER A 81 -4.73 -26.78 3.33
C SER A 81 -4.37 -27.51 2.02
N LYS A 82 -4.55 -28.85 2.01
CA LYS A 82 -4.12 -29.71 0.89
C LYS A 82 -4.78 -29.39 -0.46
N LYS A 83 -6.01 -28.84 -0.45
CA LYS A 83 -6.83 -28.63 -1.66
C LYS A 83 -6.99 -27.16 -2.04
N SER A 84 -6.36 -26.24 -1.32
CA SER A 84 -6.44 -24.81 -1.62
C SER A 84 -5.48 -24.41 -2.73
N ILE A 85 -5.78 -23.30 -3.38
CA ILE A 85 -4.82 -22.52 -4.17
C ILE A 85 -3.93 -21.77 -3.18
N LYS A 86 -2.64 -22.08 -3.21
CA LYS A 86 -1.63 -21.55 -2.31
C LYS A 86 -1.07 -20.25 -2.89
N VAL A 87 -1.22 -19.16 -2.19
CA VAL A 87 -0.68 -17.84 -2.59
C VAL A 87 0.41 -17.41 -1.60
N LEU A 88 1.58 -17.08 -2.10
CA LEU A 88 2.62 -16.41 -1.34
C LEU A 88 2.72 -14.97 -1.82
N ALA A 89 2.29 -14.06 -0.97
CA ALA A 89 2.31 -12.62 -1.21
C ALA A 89 3.49 -11.98 -0.49
N GLY A 90 4.00 -10.84 -0.97
CA GLY A 90 5.03 -10.12 -0.26
C GLY A 90 5.26 -8.70 -0.77
N CYS A 91 5.67 -7.83 0.14
CA CYS A 91 6.07 -6.45 -0.15
C CYS A 91 7.47 -6.22 0.42
N ALA A 92 8.49 -6.76 -0.25
CA ALA A 92 9.88 -6.65 0.23
C ALA A 92 10.27 -5.16 0.43
N PRO A 93 10.95 -4.81 1.54
CA PRO A 93 11.28 -3.43 1.86
C PRO A 93 12.00 -2.71 0.73
N CYS A 94 11.46 -1.56 0.32
CA CYS A 94 11.95 -0.74 -0.77
C CYS A 94 13.00 0.30 -0.35
N GLN A 95 13.45 0.30 0.91
CA GLN A 95 14.36 1.34 1.42
C GLN A 95 15.62 1.54 0.58
N PRO A 96 16.28 0.49 0.04
CA PRO A 96 17.41 0.65 -0.85
C PRO A 96 17.07 1.32 -2.18
N PHE A 97 15.82 1.18 -2.64
CA PHE A 97 15.35 1.64 -3.95
C PHE A 97 14.63 2.99 -3.90
N SER A 98 14.40 3.58 -2.72
CA SER A 98 13.71 4.86 -2.61
C SER A 98 14.60 6.00 -3.11
N SER A 99 13.98 7.02 -3.75
CA SER A 99 14.69 8.21 -4.24
C SER A 99 15.46 8.97 -3.13
N TYR A 100 15.06 8.77 -1.87
CA TYR A 100 15.73 9.33 -0.70
C TYR A 100 17.02 8.57 -0.35
N ALA A 101 17.03 7.25 -0.51
CA ALA A 101 18.21 6.41 -0.27
C ALA A 101 19.28 6.58 -1.36
N PHE A 102 18.88 6.87 -2.61
CA PHE A 102 19.83 7.13 -3.71
C PHE A 102 20.77 8.30 -3.45
N LYS A 103 20.41 9.25 -2.58
CA LYS A 103 21.23 10.41 -2.21
C LYS A 103 22.22 10.10 -1.05
N LYS A 104 22.04 9.01 -0.31
CA LYS A 104 22.97 8.59 0.76
C LYS A 104 23.99 7.60 0.21
N LYS A 105 25.29 7.92 0.37
CA LYS A 105 26.41 7.06 -0.06
C LYS A 105 26.56 5.73 0.71
N GLU A 106 25.90 5.58 1.85
CA GLU A 106 25.92 4.34 2.64
C GLU A 106 24.72 3.48 2.20
N LYS A 107 25.00 2.51 1.37
CA LYS A 107 24.04 1.46 0.98
C LYS A 107 24.34 0.22 1.81
N ASP A 108 23.41 -0.18 2.63
CA ASP A 108 23.50 -1.42 3.40
C ASP A 108 23.22 -2.62 2.47
N PRO A 109 24.24 -3.43 2.13
CA PRO A 109 24.08 -4.58 1.21
C PRO A 109 23.03 -5.58 1.70
N ALA A 110 22.86 -5.74 3.02
CA ALA A 110 21.91 -6.68 3.61
C ALA A 110 20.44 -6.37 3.29
N LYS A 111 20.12 -5.13 2.86
CA LYS A 111 18.75 -4.75 2.49
C LYS A 111 18.35 -5.17 1.08
N TYR A 112 19.31 -5.47 0.21
CA TYR A 112 19.04 -5.99 -1.14
C TYR A 112 18.73 -7.47 -1.13
N ASP A 113 19.16 -8.16 -0.09
CA ASP A 113 19.05 -9.61 0.01
C ASP A 113 17.60 -10.07 0.31
N LEU A 114 16.73 -9.17 0.80
CA LEU A 114 15.37 -9.54 1.19
C LEU A 114 14.48 -10.01 0.00
N LEU A 115 14.71 -9.50 -1.21
CA LEU A 115 14.02 -10.03 -2.39
C LEU A 115 14.59 -11.40 -2.82
N TYR A 116 15.89 -11.65 -2.64
CA TYR A 116 16.47 -12.98 -2.83
C TYR A 116 15.93 -13.97 -1.80
N GLU A 117 15.74 -13.55 -0.54
CA GLU A 117 15.08 -14.38 0.48
C GLU A 117 13.64 -14.71 0.12
N PHE A 118 12.89 -13.75 -0.44
CA PHE A 118 11.57 -14.04 -0.97
C PHE A 118 11.65 -15.09 -2.10
N GLY A 119 12.59 -14.93 -3.04
CA GLY A 119 12.84 -15.89 -4.11
C GLY A 119 13.25 -17.27 -3.60
N ARG A 120 14.02 -17.38 -2.52
CA ARG A 120 14.35 -18.64 -1.84
C ARG A 120 13.09 -19.31 -1.29
N LEU A 121 12.25 -18.56 -0.59
CA LEU A 121 11.01 -19.11 -0.05
C LEU A 121 10.01 -19.53 -1.12
N VAL A 122 9.94 -18.82 -2.26
CA VAL A 122 9.13 -19.27 -3.41
C VAL A 122 9.63 -20.61 -3.93
N GLU A 123 10.95 -20.81 -4.04
CA GLU A 123 11.56 -22.06 -4.50
C GLU A 123 11.30 -23.21 -3.52
N GLU A 124 11.43 -22.97 -2.21
CA GLU A 124 11.23 -23.98 -1.17
C GLU A 124 9.76 -24.39 -1.00
N VAL A 125 8.83 -23.42 -1.07
CA VAL A 125 7.39 -23.61 -0.81
C VAL A 125 6.64 -24.05 -2.08
N LEU A 126 7.07 -23.59 -3.25
CA LEU A 126 6.43 -23.78 -4.55
C LEU A 126 4.90 -23.48 -4.52
N PRO A 127 4.48 -22.28 -4.12
CA PRO A 127 3.06 -21.91 -4.09
C PRO A 127 2.46 -21.95 -5.51
N ASP A 128 1.14 -22.01 -5.62
CA ASP A 128 0.45 -21.95 -6.91
C ASP A 128 0.53 -20.58 -7.57
N VAL A 129 0.49 -19.53 -6.75
CA VAL A 129 0.56 -18.12 -7.18
C VAL A 129 1.54 -17.35 -6.28
N VAL A 130 2.30 -16.47 -6.88
CA VAL A 130 3.16 -15.49 -6.20
C VAL A 130 2.71 -14.09 -6.59
N THR A 131 2.67 -13.16 -5.63
CA THR A 131 2.49 -11.73 -5.91
C THR A 131 3.46 -10.89 -5.11
N MET A 132 3.96 -9.83 -5.75
CA MET A 132 4.87 -8.87 -5.13
C MET A 132 4.45 -7.44 -5.49
N GLU A 133 4.40 -6.57 -4.48
CA GLU A 133 4.32 -5.12 -4.68
C GLU A 133 5.66 -4.46 -4.34
N ASN A 134 6.05 -3.44 -5.10
CA ASN A 134 7.25 -2.66 -4.81
C ASN A 134 7.18 -1.25 -5.43
N VAL A 135 8.18 -0.42 -5.14
CA VAL A 135 8.34 0.90 -5.80
C VAL A 135 8.90 0.73 -7.21
N LEU A 136 8.53 1.62 -8.15
CA LEU A 136 9.01 1.55 -9.54
C LEU A 136 10.53 1.70 -9.68
N GLN A 137 11.19 2.30 -8.71
CA GLN A 137 12.65 2.49 -8.72
C GLN A 137 13.42 1.16 -8.78
N ILE A 138 12.81 0.05 -8.38
CA ILE A 138 13.42 -1.28 -8.50
C ILE A 138 13.72 -1.67 -9.97
N LEU A 139 12.94 -1.16 -10.93
CA LEU A 139 13.16 -1.34 -12.37
C LEU A 139 14.48 -0.74 -12.87
N ASN A 140 14.93 0.34 -12.22
CA ASN A 140 16.09 1.11 -12.63
C ASN A 140 17.33 0.84 -11.78
N PHE A 141 17.28 -0.19 -10.95
CA PHE A 141 18.37 -0.50 -10.03
C PHE A 141 19.50 -1.24 -10.77
N LYS A 142 20.55 -0.49 -11.14
CA LYS A 142 21.65 -0.97 -11.99
C LYS A 142 22.73 -1.75 -11.26
N GLU A 143 22.83 -1.63 -9.93
CA GLU A 143 23.93 -2.23 -9.15
C GLU A 143 23.76 -3.75 -8.96
N LYS A 144 22.51 -4.19 -8.83
CA LYS A 144 22.16 -5.62 -8.80
C LYS A 144 20.83 -5.79 -9.52
N PRO A 145 20.68 -6.70 -10.48
CA PRO A 145 19.44 -6.91 -11.22
C PRO A 145 18.43 -7.73 -10.42
N VAL A 146 18.22 -7.37 -9.13
CA VAL A 146 17.42 -8.14 -8.16
C VAL A 146 16.01 -8.49 -8.64
N LEU A 147 15.38 -7.58 -9.38
CA LEU A 147 14.05 -7.84 -9.96
C LEU A 147 14.14 -8.83 -11.12
N GLN A 148 15.14 -8.68 -12.00
CA GLN A 148 15.31 -9.60 -13.13
C GLN A 148 15.66 -10.99 -12.64
N ASP A 149 16.57 -11.11 -11.66
CA ASP A 149 16.93 -12.39 -11.05
C ASP A 149 15.69 -13.07 -10.41
N PHE A 150 14.80 -12.28 -9.79
CA PHE A 150 13.55 -12.79 -9.24
C PHE A 150 12.60 -13.30 -10.34
N ILE A 151 12.44 -12.53 -11.43
CA ILE A 151 11.62 -12.92 -12.60
C ILE A 151 12.18 -14.19 -13.26
N ASP A 152 13.49 -14.25 -13.46
CA ASP A 152 14.17 -15.40 -14.07
C ASP A 152 14.01 -16.67 -13.21
N LYS A 153 14.14 -16.52 -11.89
CA LYS A 153 13.86 -17.61 -10.94
C LYS A 153 12.42 -18.10 -11.03
N LEU A 154 11.43 -17.20 -11.04
CA LEU A 154 10.02 -17.57 -11.18
C LEU A 154 9.77 -18.31 -12.51
N SER A 155 10.33 -17.81 -13.60
CA SER A 155 10.22 -18.43 -14.93
C SER A 155 10.87 -19.82 -14.95
N PHE A 156 12.04 -19.98 -14.36
CA PHE A 156 12.72 -21.27 -14.22
C PHE A 156 11.90 -22.28 -13.41
N LEU A 157 11.17 -21.81 -12.38
CA LEU A 157 10.28 -22.62 -11.55
C LEU A 157 8.91 -22.91 -12.23
N GLY A 158 8.73 -22.50 -13.47
CA GLY A 158 7.55 -22.78 -14.29
C GLY A 158 6.36 -21.84 -14.04
N TYR A 159 6.59 -20.64 -13.52
CA TYR A 159 5.54 -19.62 -13.39
C TYR A 159 5.40 -18.83 -14.70
N SER A 160 4.14 -18.56 -15.10
CA SER A 160 3.83 -17.46 -16.00
C SER A 160 3.89 -16.16 -15.19
N VAL A 161 4.67 -15.17 -15.63
CA VAL A 161 4.94 -13.94 -14.89
C VAL A 161 4.37 -12.73 -15.63
N ASP A 162 3.68 -11.86 -14.91
CA ASP A 162 3.12 -10.59 -15.39
C ASP A 162 3.63 -9.45 -14.49
N VAL A 163 4.28 -8.45 -15.08
CA VAL A 163 4.88 -7.31 -14.36
C VAL A 163 4.21 -6.02 -14.82
N ASN A 164 3.58 -5.32 -13.86
CA ASN A 164 2.76 -4.15 -14.14
C ASN A 164 3.29 -2.91 -13.44
N GLN A 165 3.32 -1.79 -14.16
CA GLN A 165 3.49 -0.46 -13.59
C GLN A 165 2.11 0.12 -13.30
N VAL A 166 1.69 0.08 -12.06
CA VAL A 166 0.37 0.51 -11.61
C VAL A 166 0.40 1.99 -11.23
N TYR A 167 -0.49 2.78 -11.83
CA TYR A 167 -0.84 4.11 -11.34
C TYR A 167 -2.11 3.99 -10.50
N CYS A 168 -2.00 4.22 -9.21
CA CYS A 168 -3.05 3.93 -8.24
C CYS A 168 -4.42 4.58 -8.55
N PRO A 169 -4.50 5.84 -9.04
CA PRO A 169 -5.78 6.43 -9.43
C PRO A 169 -6.56 5.63 -10.49
N ASP A 170 -5.88 4.90 -11.39
CA ASP A 170 -6.52 4.06 -12.41
C ASP A 170 -7.36 2.92 -11.80
N TYR A 171 -7.20 2.68 -10.50
CA TYR A 171 -7.92 1.65 -9.72
C TYR A 171 -8.76 2.24 -8.57
N GLY A 172 -9.09 3.53 -8.64
CA GLY A 172 -9.94 4.21 -7.66
C GLY A 172 -9.26 4.47 -6.31
N ILE A 173 -7.93 4.51 -6.27
CA ILE A 173 -7.17 4.91 -5.10
C ILE A 173 -6.94 6.42 -5.17
N PRO A 174 -7.40 7.21 -4.19
CA PRO A 174 -7.37 8.68 -4.22
C PRO A 174 -5.97 9.26 -3.98
N GLN A 175 -4.96 8.69 -4.67
CA GLN A 175 -3.56 8.99 -4.40
C GLN A 175 -2.69 8.82 -5.64
N THR A 176 -1.90 9.82 -6.02
CA THR A 176 -0.96 9.81 -7.15
C THR A 176 0.25 8.89 -6.91
N ARG A 177 0.00 7.68 -6.44
CA ARG A 177 0.99 6.66 -6.12
C ARG A 177 1.26 5.78 -7.33
N LYS A 178 2.53 5.49 -7.60
CA LYS A 178 2.94 4.53 -8.63
C LYS A 178 3.65 3.34 -8.00
N ARG A 179 3.29 2.12 -8.42
CA ARG A 179 3.87 0.89 -7.89
C ARG A 179 4.12 -0.14 -8.97
N LEU A 180 5.10 -0.99 -8.73
CA LEU A 180 5.26 -2.23 -9.46
C LEU A 180 4.41 -3.30 -8.79
N VAL A 181 3.59 -4.00 -9.57
CA VAL A 181 2.86 -5.20 -9.15
C VAL A 181 3.29 -6.35 -10.04
N LEU A 182 3.87 -7.38 -9.45
CA LEU A 182 4.21 -8.63 -10.11
C LEU A 182 3.20 -9.68 -9.69
N LEU A 183 2.64 -10.38 -10.68
CA LEU A 183 1.82 -11.57 -10.51
C LEU A 183 2.52 -12.74 -11.21
N ALA A 184 2.55 -13.89 -10.56
CA ALA A 184 3.12 -15.09 -11.17
C ALA A 184 2.28 -16.32 -10.81
N SER A 185 2.02 -17.20 -11.76
CA SER A 185 1.13 -18.37 -11.58
C SER A 185 1.68 -19.63 -12.26
N ARG A 186 1.62 -20.75 -11.55
CA ARG A 186 1.85 -22.11 -12.09
C ARG A 186 0.56 -22.76 -12.57
N LYS A 187 -0.57 -22.06 -12.48
CA LYS A 187 -1.90 -22.54 -12.89
C LYS A 187 -2.33 -21.99 -14.26
N GLY A 188 -1.44 -21.40 -15.01
CA GLY A 188 -1.72 -20.78 -16.31
C GLY A 188 -1.38 -19.30 -16.35
N GLU A 189 -1.69 -18.65 -17.45
CA GLU A 189 -1.42 -17.22 -17.65
C GLU A 189 -2.20 -16.38 -16.63
N ILE A 190 -1.48 -15.51 -15.92
CA ILE A 190 -2.05 -14.56 -14.97
C ILE A 190 -1.84 -13.14 -15.45
N LYS A 191 -2.84 -12.28 -15.28
CA LYS A 191 -2.76 -10.84 -15.61
C LYS A 191 -3.44 -10.00 -14.57
N LEU A 192 -2.93 -8.81 -14.39
CA LEU A 192 -3.62 -7.79 -13.60
C LEU A 192 -4.93 -7.44 -14.28
N ILE A 193 -6.00 -7.20 -13.49
CA ILE A 193 -7.28 -6.73 -14.05
C ILE A 193 -7.08 -5.39 -14.76
N PRO A 194 -7.88 -5.07 -15.78
CA PRO A 194 -7.84 -3.76 -16.43
C PRO A 194 -8.12 -2.62 -15.44
N SER A 195 -7.63 -1.42 -15.78
CA SER A 195 -7.96 -0.19 -15.06
C SER A 195 -9.48 -0.01 -14.95
N THR A 196 -9.94 0.41 -13.77
CA THR A 196 -11.35 0.61 -13.44
C THR A 196 -11.78 2.09 -13.51
N HIS A 197 -10.80 3.00 -13.52
CA HIS A 197 -10.99 4.45 -13.56
C HIS A 197 -10.11 5.06 -14.65
N ASP A 198 -10.56 6.14 -15.21
CA ASP A 198 -9.80 7.02 -16.10
C ASP A 198 -9.57 8.37 -15.45
N LYS A 199 -8.84 9.25 -16.12
CA LYS A 199 -8.44 10.55 -15.58
C LYS A 199 -9.61 11.47 -15.20
N GLU A 200 -10.76 11.31 -15.85
CA GLU A 200 -11.95 12.13 -15.61
C GLU A 200 -12.75 11.63 -14.39
N HIS A 201 -12.53 10.37 -14.00
CA HIS A 201 -13.24 9.68 -12.92
C HIS A 201 -12.32 9.27 -11.75
N TYR A 202 -11.15 9.90 -11.60
CA TYR A 202 -10.29 9.62 -10.45
C TYR A 202 -10.93 10.07 -9.15
N VAL A 203 -10.90 9.20 -8.16
CA VAL A 203 -11.37 9.53 -6.81
C VAL A 203 -10.53 10.66 -6.23
N THR A 204 -11.20 11.67 -5.71
CA THR A 204 -10.60 12.93 -5.27
C THR A 204 -10.40 12.99 -3.75
N VAL A 205 -9.60 13.95 -3.30
CA VAL A 205 -9.48 14.28 -1.87
C VAL A 205 -10.85 14.65 -1.29
N ARG A 206 -11.67 15.40 -2.01
CA ARG A 206 -13.01 15.82 -1.58
C ARG A 206 -13.93 14.65 -1.31
N GLU A 207 -14.01 13.70 -2.22
CA GLU A 207 -14.83 12.50 -2.06
C GLU A 207 -14.38 11.64 -0.89
N THR A 208 -13.07 11.66 -0.58
CA THR A 208 -12.47 10.79 0.43
C THR A 208 -12.56 11.36 1.84
N ILE A 209 -12.27 12.66 2.02
CA ILE A 209 -12.15 13.28 3.36
C ILE A 209 -13.03 14.51 3.56
N GLY A 210 -13.75 14.99 2.54
CA GLY A 210 -14.52 16.24 2.60
C GLY A 210 -15.68 16.23 3.59
N ASN A 211 -16.13 15.06 4.03
CA ASN A 211 -17.22 14.90 5.01
C ASN A 211 -16.74 14.75 6.47
N LEU A 212 -15.42 14.77 6.71
CA LEU A 212 -14.91 14.70 8.08
C LEU A 212 -15.13 16.03 8.82
N PRO A 213 -15.38 15.98 10.14
CA PRO A 213 -15.52 17.19 10.94
C PRO A 213 -14.28 18.09 10.85
N PRO A 214 -14.43 19.42 10.89
CA PRO A 214 -13.29 20.32 10.96
C PRO A 214 -12.60 20.22 12.33
N ILE A 215 -11.27 20.21 12.32
CA ILE A 215 -10.43 20.29 13.53
C ILE A 215 -9.29 21.29 13.31
N ALA A 216 -8.80 21.92 14.36
CA ALA A 216 -7.64 22.79 14.28
C ALA A 216 -6.30 22.03 14.40
N ALA A 217 -5.20 22.74 14.16
CA ALA A 217 -3.86 22.17 14.36
C ALA A 217 -3.63 21.85 15.86
N GLY A 218 -3.29 20.60 16.15
CA GLY A 218 -3.11 20.08 17.50
C GLY A 218 -4.38 19.55 18.16
N GLU A 219 -5.53 19.65 17.51
CA GLU A 219 -6.80 19.14 18.02
C GLU A 219 -7.04 17.65 17.69
N ILE A 220 -7.98 17.09 18.43
CA ILE A 220 -8.48 15.70 18.32
C ILE A 220 -10.00 15.79 18.26
N ASP A 221 -10.61 15.10 17.29
CA ASP A 221 -12.06 14.93 17.26
C ASP A 221 -12.48 14.02 18.45
N PRO A 222 -13.45 14.44 19.27
CA PRO A 222 -13.90 13.66 20.42
C PRO A 222 -14.56 12.33 20.04
N ASN A 223 -15.06 12.17 18.81
CA ASN A 223 -15.74 10.98 18.33
C ASN A 223 -14.82 10.04 17.52
N ASP A 224 -13.67 10.53 17.08
CA ASP A 224 -12.68 9.74 16.33
C ASP A 224 -11.26 10.09 16.78
N PRO A 225 -10.66 9.32 17.71
CA PRO A 225 -9.33 9.57 18.22
C PRO A 225 -8.21 9.59 17.16
N LEU A 226 -8.44 8.96 16.00
CA LEU A 226 -7.50 9.00 14.87
C LEU A 226 -7.65 10.29 14.05
N HIS A 227 -8.78 11.00 14.14
CA HIS A 227 -8.96 12.30 13.53
C HIS A 227 -8.29 13.38 14.39
N ARG A 228 -6.97 13.32 14.44
CA ARG A 228 -6.08 14.19 15.20
C ARG A 228 -4.94 14.70 14.34
N THR A 229 -4.46 15.88 14.66
CA THR A 229 -3.37 16.55 13.93
C THR A 229 -2.20 16.92 14.85
N THR A 230 -1.05 17.17 14.24
CA THR A 230 0.11 17.73 14.94
C THR A 230 -0.09 19.21 15.19
N ALA A 231 0.20 19.68 16.40
CA ALA A 231 0.28 21.11 16.69
C ALA A 231 1.35 21.80 15.83
N LEU A 232 1.08 23.00 15.37
CA LEU A 232 2.02 23.80 14.60
C LEU A 232 2.70 24.84 15.49
N THR A 233 4.01 25.04 15.26
CA THR A 233 4.70 26.19 15.82
C THR A 233 4.13 27.50 15.24
N GLN A 234 4.29 28.63 15.92
CA GLN A 234 3.81 29.93 15.46
C GLN A 234 4.25 30.24 14.02
N ILE A 235 5.51 29.98 13.68
CA ILE A 235 6.02 30.20 12.33
C ILE A 235 5.38 29.25 11.28
N ASN A 236 5.12 28.00 11.63
CA ASN A 236 4.46 27.07 10.71
C ASN A 236 2.97 27.38 10.57
N MET A 237 2.34 27.95 11.58
CA MET A 237 0.98 28.50 11.47
C MET A 237 0.94 29.71 10.51
N GLN A 238 1.91 30.62 10.58
CA GLN A 238 2.03 31.73 9.62
C GLN A 238 2.25 31.21 8.20
N ARG A 239 3.08 30.18 8.03
CA ARG A 239 3.37 29.54 6.74
C ARG A 239 2.15 28.91 6.11
N ILE A 240 1.39 28.11 6.87
CA ILE A 240 0.20 27.47 6.31
C ILE A 240 -0.88 28.51 5.95
N LYS A 241 -1.06 29.57 6.76
CA LYS A 241 -1.97 30.69 6.44
C LYS A 241 -1.56 31.44 5.18
N ALA A 242 -0.25 31.58 4.94
CA ALA A 242 0.28 32.20 3.73
C ALA A 242 0.27 31.27 2.51
N THR A 243 -0.01 29.97 2.69
CA THR A 243 -0.08 29.01 1.59
C THR A 243 -1.48 29.00 0.99
N PRO A 244 -1.68 29.43 -0.27
CA PRO A 244 -2.99 29.40 -0.90
C PRO A 244 -3.45 27.98 -1.20
N TYR A 245 -4.72 27.82 -1.59
CA TYR A 245 -5.29 26.57 -2.07
C TYR A 245 -4.43 25.98 -3.22
N GLY A 246 -4.00 24.73 -3.11
CA GLY A 246 -3.11 24.07 -4.09
C GLY A 246 -1.70 24.65 -4.18
N GLY A 247 -1.39 25.70 -3.41
CA GLY A 247 -0.09 26.36 -3.37
C GLY A 247 0.97 25.64 -2.52
N SER A 248 2.11 26.30 -2.34
CA SER A 248 3.24 25.79 -1.55
C SER A 248 4.09 26.93 -0.99
N TRP A 249 5.27 26.62 -0.48
CA TRP A 249 6.22 27.61 -0.01
C TRP A 249 6.70 28.62 -1.09
N HIS A 250 6.51 28.31 -2.36
CA HIS A 250 6.80 29.23 -3.46
C HIS A 250 5.93 30.49 -3.48
N ASP A 251 4.76 30.39 -2.85
CA ASP A 251 3.77 31.47 -2.78
C ASP A 251 3.96 32.36 -1.54
N TRP A 252 4.94 32.07 -0.68
CA TRP A 252 5.16 32.76 0.56
C TRP A 252 5.88 34.10 0.39
N PRO A 253 5.59 35.09 1.24
CA PRO A 253 6.46 36.23 1.41
C PRO A 253 7.85 35.79 1.87
N GLU A 254 8.87 36.59 1.50
CA GLU A 254 10.29 36.18 1.61
C GLU A 254 10.73 35.85 3.05
N GLU A 255 10.15 36.52 4.04
CA GLU A 255 10.44 36.33 5.47
C GLU A 255 10.00 34.95 6.00
N LEU A 256 9.03 34.29 5.36
CA LEU A 256 8.56 32.96 5.72
C LEU A 256 9.34 31.83 5.03
N VAL A 257 10.10 32.16 3.99
CA VAL A 257 10.87 31.16 3.21
C VAL A 257 12.06 30.67 4.02
N LEU A 258 12.19 29.34 4.13
CA LEU A 258 13.30 28.73 4.87
C LEU A 258 14.64 28.98 4.16
N LYS A 259 15.71 29.14 4.95
CA LYS A 259 17.09 29.31 4.42
C LYS A 259 17.50 28.18 3.48
N CYS A 260 17.07 26.94 3.76
CA CYS A 260 17.36 25.78 2.89
C CYS A 260 16.68 25.88 1.53
N HIS A 261 15.47 26.46 1.41
CA HIS A 261 14.77 26.64 0.13
C HIS A 261 15.36 27.75 -0.73
N LYS A 262 16.07 28.71 -0.14
CA LYS A 262 16.81 29.75 -0.88
C LYS A 262 18.04 29.20 -1.60
N ARG A 263 18.56 28.00 -1.23
CA ARG A 263 19.67 27.33 -1.88
C ARG A 263 19.22 26.62 -3.18
N LYS A 264 20.15 26.44 -4.12
CA LYS A 264 19.88 25.81 -5.42
C LYS A 264 19.23 24.41 -5.27
N GLU A 265 19.77 23.60 -4.36
CA GLU A 265 19.26 22.24 -4.08
C GLU A 265 17.86 22.26 -3.43
N GLY A 266 17.58 23.25 -2.59
CA GLY A 266 16.31 23.39 -1.88
C GLY A 266 15.15 23.78 -2.81
N LYS A 267 15.42 24.48 -3.90
CA LYS A 267 14.41 24.87 -4.88
C LYS A 267 13.74 23.69 -5.58
N THR A 268 14.37 22.51 -5.58
CA THR A 268 13.83 21.30 -6.20
C THR A 268 12.69 20.65 -5.38
N TYR A 269 12.48 21.05 -4.13
CA TYR A 269 11.46 20.51 -3.25
C TYR A 269 10.18 21.35 -3.25
N GLY A 270 9.58 21.53 -4.42
CA GLY A 270 8.41 22.41 -4.61
C GLY A 270 7.11 21.96 -3.94
N SER A 271 7.01 20.71 -3.49
CA SER A 271 5.78 20.17 -2.88
C SER A 271 5.71 20.32 -1.36
N VAL A 272 6.83 20.53 -0.67
CA VAL A 272 6.84 20.64 0.81
C VAL A 272 6.06 21.89 1.26
N TYR A 273 5.42 21.79 2.42
CA TYR A 273 4.51 22.80 2.96
C TYR A 273 3.30 23.12 2.04
N GLY A 274 3.04 22.28 1.02
CA GLY A 274 1.94 22.52 0.09
C GLY A 274 0.58 22.12 0.68
N ARG A 275 -0.46 22.82 0.25
CA ARG A 275 -1.86 22.39 0.46
C ARG A 275 -2.29 21.46 -0.66
N MET A 276 -3.06 20.45 -0.31
CA MET A 276 -3.75 19.61 -1.29
C MET A 276 -4.85 20.38 -2.01
N GLU A 277 -5.32 19.81 -3.09
CA GLU A 277 -6.47 20.30 -3.85
C GLU A 277 -7.64 19.35 -3.65
N TRP A 278 -8.85 19.90 -3.45
CA TRP A 278 -10.05 19.09 -3.23
C TRP A 278 -10.38 18.16 -4.40
N ASP A 279 -10.28 18.66 -5.62
CA ASP A 279 -10.81 18.03 -6.81
C ASP A 279 -9.73 17.24 -7.59
N LYS A 280 -8.68 16.81 -6.89
CA LYS A 280 -7.61 15.95 -7.40
C LYS A 280 -7.32 14.80 -6.43
N PRO A 281 -6.73 13.69 -6.91
CA PRO A 281 -6.13 12.69 -6.02
C PRO A 281 -5.02 13.31 -5.17
N SER A 282 -4.86 12.82 -3.96
CA SER A 282 -3.82 13.27 -3.03
C SER A 282 -2.40 12.91 -3.52
N PRO A 283 -1.36 13.54 -3.00
CA PRO A 283 0.01 13.05 -3.19
C PRO A 283 0.19 11.68 -2.50
N THR A 284 1.28 10.99 -2.87
CA THR A 284 1.65 9.71 -2.25
C THR A 284 1.79 9.84 -0.73
N MET A 285 1.02 9.05 0.02
CA MET A 285 1.18 8.96 1.47
C MET A 285 2.55 8.34 1.80
N THR A 286 3.36 9.09 2.55
CA THR A 286 4.67 8.68 3.03
C THR A 286 4.64 8.39 4.52
N THR A 287 5.73 7.89 5.07
CA THR A 287 5.87 7.64 6.51
C THR A 287 5.80 8.90 7.40
N GLN A 288 5.74 10.08 6.78
CA GLN A 288 5.63 11.38 7.44
C GLN A 288 4.47 12.23 6.88
N CYS A 289 3.44 11.58 6.36
CA CYS A 289 2.31 12.23 5.66
C CYS A 289 1.47 13.19 6.51
N THR A 290 1.60 13.17 7.83
CA THR A 290 0.94 14.13 8.73
C THR A 290 1.82 15.33 9.11
N GLY A 291 2.99 15.46 8.50
CA GLY A 291 3.92 16.57 8.74
C GLY A 291 3.89 17.61 7.64
N LEU A 292 3.54 18.86 7.97
CA LEU A 292 3.38 19.96 7.01
C LEU A 292 4.65 20.17 6.14
N GLY A 293 5.84 20.05 6.73
CA GLY A 293 7.12 20.24 6.03
C GLY A 293 7.61 19.06 5.20
N ASN A 294 6.88 17.93 5.17
CA ASN A 294 7.37 16.68 4.58
C ASN A 294 6.78 16.37 3.20
N GLY A 295 5.95 17.26 2.67
CA GLY A 295 5.29 17.12 1.38
C GLY A 295 4.11 18.08 1.23
N ARG A 296 3.25 17.81 0.27
CA ARG A 296 1.99 18.54 0.06
C ARG A 296 0.90 17.92 0.95
N PHE A 297 1.09 18.01 2.27
CA PHE A 297 0.19 17.42 3.26
C PHE A 297 -0.62 18.45 4.05
N GLY A 298 -0.61 19.72 3.63
CA GLY A 298 -1.53 20.72 4.13
C GLY A 298 -2.96 20.40 3.72
N HIS A 299 -3.92 20.50 4.66
CA HIS A 299 -5.35 20.36 4.35
C HIS A 299 -5.77 21.41 3.33
N PRO A 300 -6.67 21.13 2.38
CA PRO A 300 -7.04 22.07 1.32
C PRO A 300 -7.53 23.43 1.84
N GLU A 301 -8.28 23.46 2.94
CA GLU A 301 -8.90 24.68 3.49
C GLU A 301 -8.46 25.02 4.92
N GLN A 302 -8.27 24.01 5.77
CA GLN A 302 -7.96 24.23 7.19
C GLN A 302 -6.47 24.51 7.39
N ASP A 303 -6.12 25.36 8.35
CA ASP A 303 -4.73 25.78 8.61
C ASP A 303 -3.93 24.73 9.40
N ARG A 304 -3.80 23.54 8.85
CA ARG A 304 -3.15 22.37 9.44
C ARG A 304 -2.61 21.39 8.40
N ALA A 305 -1.80 20.45 8.82
CA ALA A 305 -1.55 19.23 8.05
C ALA A 305 -2.76 18.29 8.14
N ILE A 306 -2.82 17.29 7.26
CA ILE A 306 -3.86 16.26 7.36
C ILE A 306 -3.73 15.45 8.65
N SER A 307 -4.86 14.95 9.14
CA SER A 307 -4.95 14.08 10.31
C SER A 307 -4.50 12.65 9.99
N ILE A 308 -4.35 11.82 11.03
CA ILE A 308 -4.12 10.38 10.86
C ILE A 308 -5.30 9.73 10.13
N ARG A 309 -6.54 10.08 10.49
CA ARG A 309 -7.75 9.55 9.84
C ARG A 309 -7.80 9.90 8.36
N GLU A 310 -7.54 11.14 8.01
CA GLU A 310 -7.47 11.59 6.62
C GLU A 310 -6.40 10.84 5.83
N ALA A 311 -5.20 10.69 6.40
CA ALA A 311 -4.12 9.92 5.77
C ALA A 311 -4.49 8.44 5.57
N ALA A 312 -5.18 7.82 6.54
CA ALA A 312 -5.64 6.43 6.46
C ALA A 312 -6.68 6.25 5.35
N LEU A 313 -7.68 7.15 5.26
CA LEU A 313 -8.69 7.11 4.21
C LEU A 313 -8.10 7.34 2.81
N LEU A 314 -7.19 8.30 2.67
CA LEU A 314 -6.47 8.55 1.42
C LEU A 314 -5.56 7.38 1.02
N GLN A 315 -5.14 6.55 1.97
CA GLN A 315 -4.45 5.28 1.73
C GLN A 315 -5.43 4.11 1.52
N THR A 316 -6.73 4.38 1.51
CA THR A 316 -7.84 3.44 1.34
C THR A 316 -8.07 2.45 2.49
N PHE A 317 -7.55 2.72 3.69
CA PHE A 317 -8.00 2.00 4.87
C PHE A 317 -9.44 2.37 5.20
N PRO A 318 -10.34 1.42 5.48
CA PRO A 318 -11.70 1.75 5.87
C PRO A 318 -11.73 2.40 7.26
N ILE A 319 -12.79 3.15 7.54
CA ILE A 319 -12.95 3.85 8.82
C ILE A 319 -12.92 2.90 10.03
N SER A 320 -13.33 1.64 9.82
CA SER A 320 -13.35 0.59 10.85
C SER A 320 -11.98 -0.06 11.10
N TYR A 321 -10.96 0.27 10.30
CA TYR A 321 -9.63 -0.34 10.44
C TYR A 321 -8.98 0.03 11.76
N LYS A 322 -8.56 -0.95 12.55
CA LYS A 322 -7.96 -0.78 13.88
C LYS A 322 -6.43 -0.76 13.78
N PHE A 323 -5.82 0.38 14.05
CA PHE A 323 -4.36 0.54 14.02
C PHE A 323 -3.71 0.23 15.37
N PHE A 324 -4.40 0.50 16.47
CA PHE A 324 -3.88 0.40 17.84
C PHE A 324 -4.94 -0.14 18.81
N PRO A 325 -4.53 -0.85 19.86
CA PRO A 325 -5.47 -1.34 20.88
C PRO A 325 -6.12 -0.20 21.66
N ASN A 326 -5.41 0.91 21.84
CA ASN A 326 -5.94 2.14 22.43
C ASN A 326 -5.67 3.30 21.47
N GLU A 327 -6.70 3.75 20.75
CA GLU A 327 -6.61 4.81 19.76
C GLU A 327 -6.59 6.22 20.40
N GLU A 328 -6.88 6.36 21.70
CA GLU A 328 -6.79 7.65 22.41
C GLU A 328 -5.34 8.08 22.65
N SER A 329 -4.43 7.12 22.83
CA SER A 329 -3.01 7.37 23.14
C SER A 329 -2.07 7.16 21.94
N VAL A 330 -2.56 7.35 20.72
CA VAL A 330 -1.81 7.08 19.49
C VAL A 330 -0.67 8.06 19.26
N SER A 331 0.52 7.54 19.00
CA SER A 331 1.62 8.33 18.44
C SER A 331 1.38 8.64 16.97
N ILE A 332 1.24 9.94 16.64
CA ILE A 332 1.06 10.43 15.26
C ILE A 332 2.20 9.93 14.36
N THR A 333 3.44 9.98 14.82
CA THR A 333 4.61 9.51 14.06
C THR A 333 4.52 8.01 13.74
N LYS A 334 4.11 7.20 14.73
CA LYS A 334 3.96 5.75 14.53
C LYS A 334 2.83 5.43 13.56
N ALA A 335 1.68 6.11 13.69
CA ALA A 335 0.55 5.94 12.79
C ALA A 335 0.90 6.34 11.35
N SER A 336 1.56 7.49 11.16
CA SER A 336 2.01 7.94 9.83
C SER A 336 2.98 6.95 9.19
N ARG A 337 3.88 6.35 9.98
CA ARG A 337 4.81 5.31 9.52
C ARG A 337 4.05 4.07 9.05
N TYR A 338 3.06 3.63 9.80
CA TYR A 338 2.24 2.48 9.44
C TYR A 338 1.48 2.70 8.13
N ILE A 339 0.78 3.84 8.03
CA ILE A 339 0.01 4.20 6.86
C ILE A 339 0.90 4.36 5.62
N GLY A 340 2.02 5.08 5.76
CA GLY A 340 2.93 5.36 4.63
C GLY A 340 3.65 4.12 4.08
N ASN A 341 4.00 3.16 4.96
CA ASN A 341 4.64 1.90 4.56
C ASN A 341 3.63 0.90 3.94
N ALA A 342 2.37 1.00 4.28
CA ALA A 342 1.38 0.01 3.86
C ALA A 342 1.11 0.04 2.35
N VAL A 343 0.85 -1.13 1.80
CA VAL A 343 0.15 -1.26 0.52
C VAL A 343 -1.29 -0.78 0.72
N PRO A 344 -1.81 0.10 -0.15
CA PRO A 344 -3.22 0.49 -0.06
C PRO A 344 -4.15 -0.73 -0.10
N PRO A 345 -5.10 -0.91 0.83
CA PRO A 345 -6.07 -2.00 0.78
C PRO A 345 -6.74 -2.16 -0.57
N LYS A 346 -7.11 -1.08 -1.23
CA LYS A 346 -7.70 -1.10 -2.58
C LYS A 346 -6.76 -1.72 -3.64
N LEU A 347 -5.45 -1.56 -3.51
CA LEU A 347 -4.50 -2.26 -4.39
C LEU A 347 -4.45 -3.75 -4.06
N GLY A 348 -4.60 -4.11 -2.79
CA GLY A 348 -4.77 -5.50 -2.35
C GLY A 348 -6.03 -6.15 -2.94
N GLU A 349 -7.16 -5.42 -3.05
CA GLU A 349 -8.38 -5.87 -3.74
C GLU A 349 -8.10 -6.16 -5.22
N VAL A 350 -7.44 -5.24 -5.92
CA VAL A 350 -7.06 -5.39 -7.33
C VAL A 350 -6.22 -6.66 -7.55
N ILE A 351 -5.25 -6.90 -6.68
CA ILE A 351 -4.40 -8.10 -6.72
C ILE A 351 -5.23 -9.35 -6.42
N GLY A 352 -6.07 -9.33 -5.39
CA GLY A 352 -6.97 -10.43 -5.03
C GLY A 352 -7.91 -10.82 -6.16
N LEU A 353 -8.59 -9.85 -6.77
CA LEU A 353 -9.46 -10.07 -7.95
C LEU A 353 -8.70 -10.65 -9.14
N SER A 354 -7.48 -10.17 -9.39
CA SER A 354 -6.64 -10.69 -10.49
C SER A 354 -6.30 -12.16 -10.28
N ILE A 355 -5.98 -12.56 -9.05
CA ILE A 355 -5.71 -13.96 -8.69
C ILE A 355 -6.98 -14.80 -8.84
N ILE A 356 -8.12 -14.35 -8.30
CA ILE A 356 -9.39 -15.06 -8.38
C ILE A 356 -9.79 -15.31 -9.85
N ASN A 357 -9.69 -14.28 -10.70
CA ASN A 357 -10.01 -14.39 -12.11
C ASN A 357 -9.12 -15.40 -12.84
N ASN A 358 -7.82 -15.43 -12.53
CA ASN A 358 -6.90 -16.41 -13.10
C ASN A 358 -7.31 -17.84 -12.74
N VAL A 359 -7.44 -18.15 -11.45
CA VAL A 359 -7.71 -19.53 -11.00
C VAL A 359 -9.10 -20.02 -11.42
N THR A 360 -10.08 -19.12 -11.57
CA THR A 360 -11.43 -19.45 -12.04
C THR A 360 -11.44 -19.77 -13.54
N LYS A 361 -10.70 -19.03 -14.36
CA LYS A 361 -10.54 -19.34 -15.80
C LYS A 361 -9.96 -20.73 -16.03
N VAL A 362 -8.88 -21.03 -15.34
CA VAL A 362 -8.19 -22.34 -15.45
C VAL A 362 -9.10 -23.52 -15.07
N GLN A 363 -10.00 -23.33 -14.13
CA GLN A 363 -10.98 -24.37 -13.78
C GLN A 363 -12.03 -24.57 -14.88
N ASN A 364 -12.52 -23.48 -15.49
CA ASN A 364 -13.52 -23.57 -16.56
C ASN A 364 -12.97 -24.18 -17.85
N GLU A 365 -11.66 -24.04 -18.11
CA GLU A 365 -11.00 -24.64 -19.27
C GLU A 365 -10.67 -26.15 -19.09
N LYS A 366 -10.79 -26.68 -17.89
CA LYS A 366 -10.54 -28.11 -17.57
C LYS A 366 -11.84 -28.94 -17.48
N VAL A 367 -13.01 -28.32 -17.63
CA VAL A 367 -14.33 -28.94 -17.66
C VAL A 367 -14.81 -29.00 -19.11
#